data_a33af432ee74578f820c633fec488a69
#
_entry.id   a33af432ee74578f820c633fec488a69
#
_cell.length_a   1.000
_cell.length_b   1.000
_cell.length_c   1.000
_cell.angle_alpha   90.00
_cell.angle_beta   90.00
_cell.angle_gamma   90.00
#
_symmetry.space_group_name_H-M   'P 1'
#
loop_
_entity.id
_entity.type
_entity.pdbx_description
1 polymer ?
#
loop_
_entity_poly.entity_id
_entity_poly.type
_entity_poly.pdbx_seq_one_letter_code
_entity_poly.pdbx_strand_id
1 'polypeptide(L)'
;RDCRLSRGLGDVYKRQALDLTDETAVRGLVEDLHARGTRIDGLLHLVGGWRGGGGLAGQTEEDYRALEASFTALRHVSRALDDDLRASSAGRLAIVSSTAVTRPLAGGANYAAVKAASEAWTRAVAQGWAKAARDAEAPLRSAAVVFRVKSLAGLEERLAEEYARLWKAEAGALNDAVLTLQEKGTD
;
A
#
# COMPACT_ATOMS: atom_id res chain seq x y z
N ARG A 1 11.00 -9.20 -14.21
CA ARG A 1 10.05 -9.66 -15.24
C ARG A 1 9.36 -8.44 -15.82
N ASP A 2 9.64 -8.15 -17.11
CA ASP A 2 9.00 -7.06 -17.85
C ASP A 2 7.49 -7.26 -17.89
N CYS A 3 6.76 -6.40 -17.22
CA CYS A 3 5.31 -6.32 -17.37
C CYS A 3 4.99 -5.50 -18.62
N ARG A 4 4.94 -6.19 -19.78
CA ARG A 4 4.47 -5.58 -21.02
C ARG A 4 2.94 -5.63 -21.08
N LEU A 5 2.27 -4.71 -20.40
CA LEU A 5 0.85 -4.46 -20.62
C LEU A 5 0.61 -2.95 -20.58
N SER A 6 0.63 -2.34 -21.72
CA SER A 6 -0.24 -1.25 -22.18
C SER A 6 0.33 -0.55 -23.43
N ARG A 7 0.10 -1.12 -24.59
CA ARG A 7 0.05 -0.33 -25.82
C ARG A 7 -1.39 0.21 -25.91
N GLY A 8 -1.57 1.51 -25.70
CA GLY A 8 -2.84 2.14 -26.02
C GLY A 8 -3.32 3.32 -25.19
N LEU A 9 -2.64 3.67 -24.09
CA LEU A 9 -2.93 4.90 -23.35
C LEU A 9 -1.69 5.79 -23.43
N GLY A 10 -1.66 6.67 -24.42
CA GLY A 10 -0.56 7.59 -24.64
C GLY A 10 -0.27 8.44 -23.40
N ASP A 11 1.01 8.75 -23.17
CA ASP A 11 1.64 9.71 -22.27
C ASP A 11 1.11 9.89 -20.82
N VAL A 12 0.09 9.16 -20.38
CA VAL A 12 -0.52 9.30 -19.05
C VAL A 12 0.28 8.56 -17.97
N TYR A 13 1.09 7.54 -18.35
CA TYR A 13 1.86 6.75 -17.38
C TYR A 13 3.36 6.96 -17.56
N LYS A 14 3.99 7.68 -16.66
CA LYS A 14 5.46 7.71 -16.54
C LYS A 14 5.90 6.55 -15.67
N ARG A 15 6.70 5.63 -16.25
CA ARG A 15 7.37 4.57 -15.50
C ARG A 15 8.74 5.05 -15.09
N GLN A 16 9.05 4.92 -13.80
CA GLN A 16 10.36 5.22 -13.25
C GLN A 16 10.84 4.00 -12.46
N ALA A 17 12.03 3.50 -12.80
CA ALA A 17 12.69 2.49 -12.00
C ALA A 17 13.37 3.17 -10.82
N LEU A 18 13.01 2.80 -9.60
CA LEU A 18 13.55 3.34 -8.37
C LEU A 18 13.65 2.22 -7.33
N ASP A 19 14.73 2.18 -6.58
CA ASP A 19 14.80 1.34 -5.39
C ASP A 19 14.05 2.03 -4.25
N LEU A 20 12.87 1.53 -3.91
CA LEU A 20 12.02 2.09 -2.86
C LEU A 20 12.56 1.78 -1.45
N THR A 21 13.60 0.95 -1.32
CA THR A 21 14.31 0.73 -0.06
C THR A 21 15.40 1.79 0.21
N ASP A 22 15.74 2.60 -0.80
CA ASP A 22 16.59 3.77 -0.66
C ASP A 22 15.74 5.00 -0.34
N GLU A 23 15.76 5.42 0.93
CA GLU A 23 15.00 6.59 1.40
C GLU A 23 15.40 7.89 0.70
N THR A 24 16.68 8.03 0.36
CA THR A 24 17.18 9.24 -0.31
C THR A 24 16.65 9.32 -1.74
N ALA A 25 16.68 8.19 -2.45
CA ALA A 25 16.12 8.11 -3.80
C ALA A 25 14.61 8.38 -3.81
N VAL A 26 13.86 7.86 -2.84
CA VAL A 26 12.41 8.12 -2.71
C VAL A 26 12.13 9.61 -2.45
N ARG A 27 12.89 10.26 -1.56
CA ARG A 27 12.74 11.71 -1.32
C ARG A 27 13.06 12.53 -2.56
N GLY A 28 14.16 12.22 -3.25
CA GLY A 28 14.53 12.89 -4.50
C GLY A 28 13.44 12.78 -5.57
N LEU A 29 12.76 11.63 -5.68
CA LEU A 29 11.61 11.48 -6.58
C LEU A 29 10.48 12.46 -6.23
N VAL A 30 10.13 12.58 -4.95
CA VAL A 30 9.06 13.50 -4.50
C VAL A 30 9.44 14.95 -4.75
N GLU A 31 10.69 15.33 -4.48
CA GLU A 31 11.23 16.66 -4.77
C GLU A 31 11.15 16.99 -6.28
N ASP A 32 11.52 16.03 -7.13
CA ASP A 32 11.41 16.18 -8.59
C ASP A 32 9.97 16.35 -9.06
N LEU A 33 9.02 15.63 -8.47
CA LEU A 33 7.59 15.77 -8.76
C LEU A 33 7.11 17.17 -8.36
N HIS A 34 7.48 17.64 -7.17
CA HIS A 34 7.11 18.96 -6.67
C HIS A 34 7.71 20.08 -7.52
N ALA A 35 8.96 19.94 -7.98
CA ALA A 35 9.61 20.91 -8.86
C ALA A 35 8.89 21.07 -10.21
N ARG A 36 8.16 20.03 -10.64
CA ARG A 36 7.30 20.02 -11.83
C ARG A 36 5.85 20.46 -11.56
N GLY A 37 5.56 20.90 -10.34
CA GLY A 37 4.21 21.28 -9.91
C GLY A 37 3.24 20.11 -9.71
N THR A 38 3.75 18.87 -9.63
CA THR A 38 2.93 17.66 -9.41
C THR A 38 2.79 17.38 -7.93
N ARG A 39 1.57 17.10 -7.47
CA ARG A 39 1.25 16.58 -6.14
C ARG A 39 0.58 15.22 -6.26
N ILE A 40 0.73 14.40 -5.24
CA ILE A 40 0.24 13.02 -5.24
C ILE A 40 -0.99 12.91 -4.34
N ASP A 41 -2.12 12.54 -4.94
CA ASP A 41 -3.39 12.33 -4.24
C ASP A 41 -3.64 10.87 -3.83
N GLY A 42 -2.85 9.94 -4.38
CA GLY A 42 -3.06 8.52 -4.14
C GLY A 42 -1.79 7.70 -4.15
N LEU A 43 -1.69 6.77 -3.19
CA LEU A 43 -0.64 5.76 -3.10
C LEU A 43 -1.28 4.37 -2.98
N LEU A 44 -1.09 3.53 -4.01
CA LEU A 44 -1.38 2.10 -3.92
C LEU A 44 -0.08 1.32 -3.84
N HIS A 45 0.23 0.77 -2.66
CA HIS A 45 1.46 0.03 -2.42
C HIS A 45 1.29 -1.44 -2.79
N LEU A 46 1.90 -1.84 -3.90
CA LEU A 46 1.85 -3.20 -4.46
C LEU A 46 3.18 -3.97 -4.30
N VAL A 47 4.16 -3.37 -3.62
CA VAL A 47 5.47 -4.02 -3.43
C VAL A 47 5.31 -5.17 -2.44
N GLY A 48 5.80 -6.33 -2.85
CA GLY A 48 5.78 -7.52 -2.01
C GLY A 48 5.73 -8.80 -2.84
N GLY A 49 5.73 -9.90 -2.15
CA GLY A 49 5.65 -11.23 -2.71
C GLY A 49 5.42 -12.22 -1.58
N TRP A 50 5.28 -13.50 -1.92
CA TRP A 50 5.22 -14.58 -0.95
C TRP A 50 6.55 -15.36 -0.95
N ARG A 51 7.06 -15.62 0.23
CA ARG A 51 8.15 -16.55 0.49
C ARG A 51 7.82 -17.35 1.73
N GLY A 52 8.19 -18.62 1.76
CA GLY A 52 7.93 -19.49 2.89
C GLY A 52 7.95 -20.96 2.51
N GLY A 53 7.56 -21.81 3.45
CA GLY A 53 7.59 -23.27 3.37
C GLY A 53 8.38 -23.87 4.54
N GLY A 54 8.46 -25.18 4.62
CA GLY A 54 9.32 -25.90 5.58
C GLY A 54 8.97 -25.70 7.07
N GLY A 55 7.76 -25.27 7.40
CA GLY A 55 7.38 -24.95 8.77
C GLY A 55 8.17 -23.77 9.34
N LEU A 56 8.28 -23.69 10.66
CA LEU A 56 9.02 -22.60 11.32
C LEU A 56 10.54 -22.71 11.07
N ALA A 57 11.08 -23.92 11.02
CA ALA A 57 12.49 -24.15 10.73
C ALA A 57 12.90 -23.77 9.30
N GLY A 58 11.94 -23.73 8.38
CA GLY A 58 12.16 -23.31 6.98
C GLY A 58 12.07 -21.79 6.77
N GLN A 59 11.88 -20.99 7.81
CA GLN A 59 11.83 -19.53 7.70
C GLN A 59 13.27 -18.96 7.71
N THR A 60 13.85 -18.83 6.52
CA THR A 60 15.24 -18.38 6.38
C THR A 60 15.38 -16.87 6.57
N GLU A 61 16.59 -16.42 6.94
CA GLU A 61 16.92 -14.99 7.03
C GLU A 61 16.88 -14.33 5.64
N GLU A 62 17.27 -15.03 4.60
CA GLU A 62 17.21 -14.53 3.22
C GLU A 62 15.77 -14.20 2.82
N ASP A 63 14.82 -15.12 3.09
CA ASP A 63 13.40 -14.89 2.80
C ASP A 63 12.82 -13.76 3.65
N TYR A 64 13.24 -13.68 4.92
CA TYR A 64 12.82 -12.58 5.78
C TYR A 64 13.29 -11.23 5.22
N ARG A 65 14.56 -11.08 4.86
CA ARG A 65 15.10 -9.84 4.28
C ARG A 65 14.40 -9.44 2.99
N ALA A 66 14.12 -10.41 2.11
CA ALA A 66 13.38 -10.16 0.89
C ALA A 66 11.94 -9.68 1.13
N LEU A 67 11.27 -10.20 2.16
CA LEU A 67 9.93 -9.76 2.56
C LEU A 67 9.97 -8.41 3.29
N GLU A 68 10.92 -8.20 4.20
CA GLU A 68 11.11 -6.95 4.96
C GLU A 68 11.31 -5.75 4.02
N ALA A 69 12.02 -5.93 2.90
CA ALA A 69 12.22 -4.87 1.91
C ALA A 69 10.90 -4.26 1.42
N SER A 70 9.83 -5.04 1.36
CA SER A 70 8.50 -4.52 0.99
C SER A 70 7.91 -3.59 2.06
N PHE A 71 8.14 -3.87 3.32
CA PHE A 71 7.71 -3.01 4.43
C PHE A 71 8.59 -1.75 4.53
N THR A 72 9.89 -1.89 4.30
CA THR A 72 10.81 -0.75 4.22
C THR A 72 10.39 0.21 3.11
N ALA A 73 10.06 -0.29 1.92
CA ALA A 73 9.54 0.48 0.81
C ALA A 73 8.24 1.22 1.18
N LEU A 74 7.28 0.54 1.84
CA LEU A 74 6.04 1.17 2.32
C LEU A 74 6.33 2.35 3.26
N ARG A 75 7.24 2.15 4.22
CA ARG A 75 7.61 3.19 5.19
C ARG A 75 8.20 4.43 4.50
N HIS A 76 9.13 4.23 3.57
CA HIS A 76 9.80 5.33 2.88
C HIS A 76 8.81 6.12 2.01
N VAL A 77 8.03 5.42 1.17
CA VAL A 77 7.12 6.08 0.23
C VAL A 77 5.97 6.77 0.97
N SER A 78 5.37 6.13 1.98
CA SER A 78 4.26 6.74 2.72
C SER A 78 4.70 7.96 3.53
N ARG A 79 5.93 7.94 4.09
CA ARG A 79 6.50 9.11 4.80
C ARG A 79 6.82 10.25 3.84
N ALA A 80 7.40 9.95 2.69
CA ALA A 80 7.77 10.97 1.71
C ALA A 80 6.55 11.66 1.09
N LEU A 81 5.41 10.96 1.01
CA LEU A 81 4.15 11.46 0.44
C LEU A 81 3.13 11.92 1.50
N ASP A 82 3.45 11.87 2.80
CA ASP A 82 2.49 12.18 3.87
C ASP A 82 1.89 13.58 3.72
N ASP A 83 2.72 14.57 3.46
CA ASP A 83 2.27 15.96 3.31
C ASP A 83 1.36 16.13 2.08
N ASP A 84 1.69 15.50 0.95
CA ASP A 84 0.86 15.55 -0.26
C ASP A 84 -0.51 14.93 -0.01
N LEU A 85 -0.52 13.71 0.56
CA LEU A 85 -1.75 12.97 0.83
C LEU A 85 -2.64 13.70 1.84
N ARG A 86 -2.05 14.35 2.84
CA ARG A 86 -2.79 15.15 3.85
C ARG A 86 -3.33 16.46 3.27
N ALA A 87 -2.57 17.10 2.40
CA ALA A 87 -2.98 18.35 1.76
C ALA A 87 -4.01 18.14 0.65
N SER A 88 -4.13 16.93 0.13
CA SER A 88 -5.11 16.59 -0.91
C SER A 88 -6.54 16.80 -0.44
N SER A 89 -7.41 17.19 -1.36
CA SER A 89 -8.87 17.22 -1.12
C SER A 89 -9.48 15.84 -0.90
N ALA A 90 -8.77 14.77 -1.34
CA ALA A 90 -9.19 13.38 -1.19
C ALA A 90 -7.98 12.44 -1.23
N GLY A 91 -7.04 12.56 -0.28
CA GLY A 91 -5.85 11.72 -0.21
C GLY A 91 -6.18 10.25 0.09
N ARG A 92 -5.60 9.32 -0.65
CA ARG A 92 -5.85 7.87 -0.49
C ARG A 92 -4.55 7.09 -0.46
N LEU A 93 -4.29 6.41 0.67
CA LEU A 93 -3.24 5.41 0.80
C LEU A 93 -3.89 4.04 0.92
N ALA A 94 -3.45 3.08 0.13
CA ALA A 94 -3.88 1.71 0.26
C ALA A 94 -2.71 0.74 0.15
N ILE A 95 -2.78 -0.35 0.91
CA ILE A 95 -1.84 -1.46 0.83
C ILE A 95 -2.57 -2.75 0.50
N VAL A 96 -1.85 -3.70 -0.08
CA VAL A 96 -2.31 -5.09 -0.22
C VAL A 96 -1.69 -5.94 0.87
N SER A 97 -2.54 -6.47 1.75
CA SER A 97 -2.20 -7.39 2.81
C SER A 97 -2.78 -8.78 2.55
N SER A 98 -2.63 -9.68 3.50
CA SER A 98 -3.04 -11.06 3.36
C SER A 98 -4.00 -11.49 4.47
N THR A 99 -4.95 -12.37 4.14
CA THR A 99 -5.76 -13.08 5.15
C THR A 99 -4.90 -13.92 6.11
N ALA A 100 -3.65 -14.24 5.74
CA ALA A 100 -2.70 -14.92 6.62
C ALA A 100 -2.36 -14.12 7.91
N VAL A 101 -2.57 -12.80 7.94
CA VAL A 101 -2.37 -11.99 9.15
C VAL A 101 -3.31 -12.41 10.28
N THR A 102 -4.54 -12.83 9.96
CA THR A 102 -5.54 -13.24 10.97
C THR A 102 -5.33 -14.65 11.48
N ARG A 103 -4.71 -15.52 10.68
CA ARG A 103 -4.41 -16.91 11.06
C ARG A 103 -3.07 -17.33 10.44
N PRO A 104 -1.94 -16.88 11.01
CA PRO A 104 -0.63 -17.20 10.49
C PRO A 104 -0.32 -18.69 10.64
N LEU A 105 0.32 -19.25 9.61
CA LEU A 105 0.83 -20.63 9.61
C LEU A 105 2.33 -20.61 9.80
N ALA A 106 2.90 -21.63 10.43
CA ALA A 106 4.33 -21.73 10.71
C ALA A 106 5.20 -21.60 9.44
N GLY A 107 4.76 -22.20 8.31
CA GLY A 107 5.48 -22.10 7.03
C GLY A 107 5.37 -20.74 6.33
N GLY A 108 4.61 -19.80 6.84
CA GLY A 108 4.47 -18.43 6.35
C GLY A 108 4.70 -17.39 7.44
N ALA A 109 5.41 -17.74 8.51
CA ALA A 109 5.57 -16.88 9.68
C ALA A 109 6.21 -15.53 9.32
N ASN A 110 7.33 -15.53 8.57
CA ASN A 110 7.99 -14.32 8.10
C ASN A 110 7.03 -13.43 7.27
N TYR A 111 6.32 -14.04 6.33
CA TYR A 111 5.36 -13.33 5.48
C TYR A 111 4.22 -12.71 6.30
N ALA A 112 3.60 -13.49 7.18
CA ALA A 112 2.51 -13.00 8.02
C ALA A 112 2.97 -11.87 8.95
N ALA A 113 4.16 -11.98 9.54
CA ALA A 113 4.75 -10.96 10.40
C ALA A 113 4.99 -9.64 9.64
N VAL A 114 5.57 -9.70 8.44
CA VAL A 114 5.81 -8.50 7.62
C VAL A 114 4.49 -7.87 7.16
N LYS A 115 3.49 -8.67 6.79
CA LYS A 115 2.16 -8.15 6.44
C LYS A 115 1.45 -7.53 7.65
N ALA A 116 1.56 -8.12 8.83
CA ALA A 116 1.05 -7.55 10.07
C ALA A 116 1.72 -6.21 10.41
N ALA A 117 3.04 -6.11 10.25
CA ALA A 117 3.78 -4.86 10.41
C ALA A 117 3.30 -3.78 9.42
N SER A 118 3.06 -4.17 8.16
CA SER A 118 2.53 -3.25 7.13
C SER A 118 1.13 -2.74 7.48
N GLU A 119 0.25 -3.60 7.99
CA GLU A 119 -1.08 -3.19 8.47
C GLU A 119 -0.98 -2.26 9.68
N ALA A 120 -0.15 -2.59 10.67
CA ALA A 120 0.05 -1.76 11.86
C ALA A 120 0.57 -0.36 11.47
N TRP A 121 1.50 -0.27 10.52
CA TRP A 121 1.99 0.99 9.98
C TRP A 121 0.87 1.79 9.31
N THR A 122 0.09 1.18 8.45
CA THR A 122 -1.02 1.82 7.73
C THR A 122 -2.08 2.36 8.69
N ARG A 123 -2.40 1.61 9.74
CA ARG A 123 -3.32 2.05 10.81
C ARG A 123 -2.75 3.21 11.62
N ALA A 124 -1.44 3.23 11.86
CA ALA A 124 -0.79 4.37 12.52
C ALA A 124 -0.86 5.64 11.64
N VAL A 125 -0.69 5.52 10.33
CA VAL A 125 -0.91 6.63 9.38
C VAL A 125 -2.36 7.11 9.45
N ALA A 126 -3.33 6.20 9.38
CA ALA A 126 -4.76 6.54 9.49
C ALA A 126 -5.08 7.31 10.77
N GLN A 127 -4.57 6.84 11.90
CA GLN A 127 -4.73 7.50 13.20
C GLN A 127 -4.08 8.89 13.22
N GLY A 128 -2.87 9.02 12.65
CA GLY A 128 -2.17 10.30 12.55
C GLY A 128 -2.96 11.32 11.74
N TRP A 129 -3.53 10.94 10.59
CA TRP A 129 -4.35 11.82 9.77
C TRP A 129 -5.64 12.23 10.48
N ALA A 130 -6.33 11.29 11.12
CA ALA A 130 -7.53 11.60 11.90
C ALA A 130 -7.22 12.53 13.09
N LYS A 131 -6.08 12.35 13.76
CA LYS A 131 -5.63 13.24 14.83
C LYS A 131 -5.35 14.64 14.30
N ALA A 132 -4.60 14.75 13.21
CA ALA A 132 -4.27 16.06 12.62
C ALA A 132 -5.51 16.84 12.17
N ALA A 133 -6.52 16.16 11.60
CA ALA A 133 -7.77 16.79 11.22
C ALA A 133 -8.53 17.32 12.44
N ARG A 134 -8.60 16.54 13.54
CA ARG A 134 -9.23 17.00 14.79
C ARG A 134 -8.48 18.16 15.42
N ASP A 135 -7.15 18.10 15.49
CA ASP A 135 -6.33 19.17 16.07
C ASP A 135 -6.48 20.50 15.30
N ALA A 136 -6.71 20.39 13.97
CA ALA A 136 -6.95 21.54 13.09
C ALA A 136 -8.43 21.97 13.01
N GLU A 137 -9.32 21.32 13.74
CA GLU A 137 -10.79 21.51 13.65
C GLU A 137 -11.31 21.46 12.20
N ALA A 138 -10.72 20.59 11.38
CA ALA A 138 -11.00 20.44 9.97
C ALA A 138 -11.58 19.05 9.63
N PRO A 139 -12.35 18.94 8.54
CA PRO A 139 -12.84 17.64 8.09
C PRO A 139 -11.69 16.72 7.68
N LEU A 140 -11.79 15.45 8.05
CA LEU A 140 -10.87 14.43 7.57
C LEU A 140 -11.07 14.21 6.07
N ARG A 141 -10.04 14.47 5.26
CA ARG A 141 -10.07 14.35 3.79
C ARG A 141 -9.28 13.17 3.27
N SER A 142 -8.35 12.64 4.07
CA SER A 142 -7.46 11.56 3.68
C SER A 142 -7.80 10.28 4.40
N ALA A 143 -7.65 9.14 3.72
CA ALA A 143 -7.92 7.82 4.28
C ALA A 143 -6.82 6.82 3.92
N ALA A 144 -6.39 6.04 4.92
CA ALA A 144 -5.50 4.90 4.74
C ALA A 144 -6.30 3.60 4.93
N VAL A 145 -6.15 2.68 3.95
CA VAL A 145 -6.99 1.48 3.80
C VAL A 145 -6.13 0.25 3.60
N VAL A 146 -6.55 -0.88 4.13
CA VAL A 146 -5.92 -2.18 3.92
C VAL A 146 -6.84 -3.06 3.07
N PHE A 147 -6.36 -3.49 1.90
CA PHE A 147 -6.98 -4.56 1.13
C PHE A 147 -6.40 -5.91 1.53
N ARG A 148 -7.21 -6.80 2.10
CA ARG A 148 -6.81 -8.17 2.40
C ARG A 148 -7.24 -9.11 1.30
N VAL A 149 -6.31 -9.95 0.84
CA VAL A 149 -6.53 -10.99 -0.16
C VAL A 149 -5.96 -12.32 0.31
N LYS A 150 -6.52 -13.43 -0.16
CA LYS A 150 -5.88 -14.75 -0.03
C LYS A 150 -4.71 -14.86 -1.02
N SER A 151 -4.95 -14.42 -2.24
CA SER A 151 -3.98 -14.25 -3.34
C SER A 151 -4.42 -13.04 -4.16
N LEU A 152 -3.47 -12.28 -4.70
CA LEU A 152 -3.81 -11.19 -5.62
C LEU A 152 -4.00 -11.69 -7.06
N ALA A 153 -3.43 -12.83 -7.41
CA ALA A 153 -3.56 -13.41 -8.75
C ALA A 153 -5.05 -13.62 -9.11
N GLY A 154 -5.47 -13.03 -10.20
CA GLY A 154 -6.85 -13.01 -10.67
C GLY A 154 -7.76 -11.93 -10.06
N LEU A 155 -7.24 -11.12 -9.13
CA LEU A 155 -7.97 -10.02 -8.49
C LEU A 155 -7.44 -8.64 -8.87
N GLU A 156 -6.49 -8.53 -9.80
CA GLU A 156 -5.78 -7.30 -10.12
C GLU A 156 -6.73 -6.20 -10.63
N GLU A 157 -7.62 -6.54 -11.56
CA GLU A 157 -8.62 -5.60 -12.09
C GLU A 157 -9.59 -5.15 -10.99
N ARG A 158 -10.06 -6.11 -10.19
CA ARG A 158 -10.94 -5.80 -9.07
C ARG A 158 -10.27 -4.90 -8.04
N LEU A 159 -8.99 -5.14 -7.71
CA LEU A 159 -8.24 -4.27 -6.82
C LEU A 159 -8.15 -2.85 -7.39
N ALA A 160 -7.87 -2.71 -8.69
CA ALA A 160 -7.81 -1.40 -9.35
C ALA A 160 -9.16 -0.68 -9.29
N GLU A 161 -10.26 -1.38 -9.55
CA GLU A 161 -11.61 -0.84 -9.44
C GLU A 161 -11.94 -0.40 -8.00
N GLU A 162 -11.67 -1.25 -7.01
CA GLU A 162 -11.96 -0.94 -5.60
C GLU A 162 -11.07 0.21 -5.11
N TYR A 163 -9.80 0.26 -5.53
CA TYR A 163 -8.94 1.39 -5.22
C TYR A 163 -9.49 2.68 -5.83
N ALA A 164 -9.89 2.68 -7.09
CA ALA A 164 -10.51 3.85 -7.73
C ALA A 164 -11.84 4.28 -7.06
N ARG A 165 -12.59 3.35 -6.49
CA ARG A 165 -13.83 3.64 -5.74
C ARG A 165 -13.58 4.38 -4.43
N LEU A 166 -12.37 4.32 -3.86
CA LEU A 166 -12.07 5.04 -2.62
C LEU A 166 -12.28 6.54 -2.73
N TRP A 167 -12.16 7.12 -3.94
CA TRP A 167 -12.44 8.56 -4.17
C TRP A 167 -13.93 8.90 -4.21
N LYS A 168 -14.82 7.90 -4.27
CA LYS A 168 -16.29 8.09 -4.27
C LYS A 168 -16.89 8.07 -2.86
N ALA A 169 -16.08 7.77 -1.84
CA ALA A 169 -16.54 7.65 -0.48
C ALA A 169 -15.83 8.67 0.43
N GLU A 170 -16.53 9.08 1.48
CA GLU A 170 -16.02 10.00 2.49
C GLU A 170 -14.83 9.38 3.25
N ALA A 171 -13.80 10.19 3.48
CA ALA A 171 -12.59 9.73 4.16
C ALA A 171 -12.89 9.16 5.56
N GLY A 172 -13.83 9.75 6.29
CA GLY A 172 -14.20 9.28 7.63
C GLY A 172 -14.79 7.87 7.66
N ALA A 173 -15.44 7.44 6.57
CA ALA A 173 -15.99 6.09 6.45
C ALA A 173 -14.94 5.05 6.01
N LEU A 174 -13.85 5.51 5.38
CA LEU A 174 -12.80 4.66 4.82
C LEU A 174 -11.57 4.52 5.71
N ASN A 175 -11.25 5.57 6.47
CA ASN A 175 -9.98 5.66 7.20
C ASN A 175 -9.88 4.55 8.25
N ASP A 176 -8.78 3.82 8.23
CA ASP A 176 -8.53 2.59 9.03
C ASP A 176 -9.39 1.37 8.62
N ALA A 177 -10.04 1.43 7.45
CA ALA A 177 -10.83 0.30 6.98
C ALA A 177 -9.95 -0.87 6.50
N VAL A 178 -10.42 -2.09 6.78
CA VAL A 178 -9.88 -3.32 6.23
C VAL A 178 -10.91 -3.95 5.30
N LEU A 179 -10.62 -3.95 4.01
CA LEU A 179 -11.50 -4.46 2.96
C LEU A 179 -10.98 -5.80 2.45
N THR A 180 -11.78 -6.84 2.56
CA THR A 180 -11.41 -8.17 2.03
C THR A 180 -11.88 -8.29 0.58
N LEU A 181 -10.93 -8.56 -0.33
CA LEU A 181 -11.25 -8.86 -1.72
C LEU A 181 -11.26 -10.37 -1.93
N GLN A 182 -12.32 -10.85 -2.55
CA GLN A 182 -12.52 -12.26 -2.91
C GLN A 182 -12.98 -12.33 -4.37
N GLU A 183 -12.77 -13.47 -5.03
CA GLU A 183 -13.39 -13.72 -6.32
C GLU A 183 -14.91 -13.56 -6.20
N LYS A 184 -15.55 -12.98 -7.22
CA LYS A 184 -17.01 -13.01 -7.29
C LYS A 184 -17.41 -14.46 -7.32
N GLY A 185 -18.11 -14.93 -6.29
CA GLY A 185 -18.72 -16.24 -6.33
C GLY A 185 -19.54 -16.36 -7.63
N THR A 186 -19.27 -17.35 -8.43
CA THR A 186 -20.18 -17.79 -9.49
C THR A 186 -21.38 -18.37 -8.76
N ASP A 187 -22.45 -17.56 -8.63
CA ASP A 187 -23.79 -18.08 -8.30
C ASP A 187 -24.29 -18.97 -9.42
#